data_d09135d2f9ce0a2abe97cbb2cdd15b88
#
_entry.id   d09135d2f9ce0a2abe97cbb2cdd15b88
#
_cell.length_a   1.000
_cell.length_b   1.000
_cell.length_c   1.000
_cell.angle_alpha   90.00
_cell.angle_beta   90.00
_cell.angle_gamma   90.00
#
_symmetry.space_group_name_H-M   'P 1'
#
loop_
_entity.id
_entity.type
_entity.pdbx_description
1 polymer ?
#
loop_
_entity_poly.entity_id
_entity_poly.type
_entity_poly.pdbx_seq_one_letter_code
_entity_poly.pdbx_strand_id
1 'polypeptide(L)'
;GSDVGGYRLSAKYDEAKDEWTLNGTKAWITNGGIADIHVVIGVVDPDLGSKGHASFVVPPNTPGLSQGQKYKKHGIRASHTAEVVLDNVKVPGRCLLGGKEKLDERLARVRDGKKGNAQAAMQTFEATRPAVAAQAIGVARAAYEYSLEYAKERHAFGRPIIQNQSIAFMLADMATEIDATRMLTWRAAWLGKQRKFKNAEGSMAKLKAGRVATHVTERAIQILGGYGYTREYPVERWHRDAKIHDIFEGTEQIQQLVISRAISGMRIE
;
A
#
# COMPACT_ATOMS: atom_id res chain seq x y z
N GLY A 1 -8.71 1.69 -7.46
CA GLY A 1 -7.85 1.08 -6.47
C GLY A 1 -8.30 -0.32 -6.10
N SER A 2 -9.26 -0.47 -5.20
CA SER A 2 -9.74 -1.80 -4.73
C SER A 2 -10.46 -2.59 -5.82
N ASP A 3 -11.16 -1.92 -6.73
CA ASP A 3 -11.74 -2.54 -7.92
C ASP A 3 -10.69 -2.67 -9.03
N VAL A 4 -9.95 -3.76 -9.00
CA VAL A 4 -8.89 -4.05 -10.00
C VAL A 4 -9.50 -4.35 -11.38
N GLY A 5 -10.74 -4.85 -11.44
CA GLY A 5 -11.45 -5.11 -12.71
C GLY A 5 -11.89 -3.83 -13.42
N GLY A 6 -12.13 -2.76 -12.68
CA GLY A 6 -12.67 -1.49 -13.18
C GLY A 6 -11.61 -0.48 -13.66
N TYR A 7 -10.40 -0.89 -14.00
CA TYR A 7 -9.39 0.01 -14.56
C TYR A 7 -9.84 0.54 -15.93
N ARG A 8 -9.62 1.85 -16.16
CA ARG A 8 -10.10 2.56 -17.36
C ARG A 8 -8.98 3.07 -18.26
N LEU A 9 -7.72 3.08 -17.81
CA LEU A 9 -6.60 3.49 -18.65
C LEU A 9 -6.46 2.49 -19.78
N SER A 10 -6.73 2.94 -21.03
CA SER A 10 -6.65 2.09 -22.21
C SER A 10 -5.22 2.02 -22.77
N ALA A 11 -4.88 0.88 -23.34
CA ALA A 11 -3.62 0.66 -24.05
C ALA A 11 -3.94 -0.02 -25.41
N LYS A 12 -3.70 0.70 -26.49
CA LYS A 12 -3.96 0.22 -27.86
C LYS A 12 -2.64 0.03 -28.60
N TYR A 13 -2.46 -1.10 -29.26
CA TYR A 13 -1.27 -1.43 -30.04
C TYR A 13 -1.45 -1.10 -31.52
N ASP A 14 -0.45 -0.44 -32.09
CA ASP A 14 -0.31 -0.24 -33.53
C ASP A 14 0.80 -1.17 -34.03
N GLU A 15 0.39 -2.25 -34.71
CA GLU A 15 1.30 -3.30 -35.17
C GLU A 15 2.26 -2.79 -36.24
N ALA A 16 1.80 -1.88 -37.11
CA ALA A 16 2.61 -1.36 -38.22
C ALA A 16 3.78 -0.48 -37.71
N LYS A 17 3.63 0.11 -36.53
CA LYS A 17 4.63 1.00 -35.92
C LYS A 17 5.37 0.40 -34.73
N ASP A 18 4.99 -0.80 -34.29
CA ASP A 18 5.42 -1.39 -33.02
C ASP A 18 5.30 -0.39 -31.85
N GLU A 19 4.11 0.22 -31.69
CA GLU A 19 3.87 1.31 -30.76
C GLU A 19 2.58 1.09 -29.96
N TRP A 20 2.59 1.40 -28.67
CA TRP A 20 1.41 1.46 -27.83
C TRP A 20 0.95 2.90 -27.62
N THR A 21 -0.34 3.14 -27.71
CA THR A 21 -0.98 4.40 -27.33
C THR A 21 -1.72 4.21 -26.02
N LEU A 22 -1.34 4.99 -25.00
CA LEU A 22 -1.90 4.94 -23.63
C LEU A 22 -2.77 6.17 -23.38
N ASN A 23 -4.01 5.95 -22.91
CA ASN A 23 -4.94 7.05 -22.59
C ASN A 23 -5.65 6.81 -21.26
N GLY A 24 -5.69 7.83 -20.42
CA GLY A 24 -6.40 7.84 -19.16
C GLY A 24 -5.63 8.48 -18.02
N THR A 25 -6.20 8.43 -16.82
CA THR A 25 -5.61 9.04 -15.62
C THR A 25 -5.41 7.99 -14.54
N LYS A 26 -4.25 8.01 -13.90
CA LYS A 26 -3.97 7.25 -12.67
C LYS A 26 -4.02 8.19 -11.47
N ALA A 27 -4.77 7.81 -10.44
CA ALA A 27 -4.91 8.57 -9.20
C ALA A 27 -4.05 7.98 -8.08
N TRP A 28 -3.70 8.81 -7.11
CA TRP A 28 -2.97 8.42 -5.89
C TRP A 28 -1.57 7.86 -6.15
N ILE A 29 -0.87 8.40 -7.13
CA ILE A 29 0.44 7.90 -7.51
C ILE A 29 1.54 8.61 -6.72
N THR A 30 2.33 7.83 -5.98
CA THR A 30 3.53 8.33 -5.32
C THR A 30 4.52 8.81 -6.39
N ASN A 31 5.04 10.02 -6.20
CA ASN A 31 5.87 10.72 -7.17
C ASN A 31 5.23 10.89 -8.56
N GLY A 32 3.88 10.86 -8.63
CA GLY A 32 3.15 11.05 -9.88
C GLY A 32 3.50 12.37 -10.54
N GLY A 33 3.90 12.33 -11.80
CA GLY A 33 4.28 13.48 -12.59
C GLY A 33 5.69 14.03 -12.35
N ILE A 34 6.38 13.59 -11.30
CA ILE A 34 7.76 14.03 -10.98
C ILE A 34 8.79 12.89 -11.03
N ALA A 35 8.34 11.64 -11.17
CA ALA A 35 9.24 10.51 -11.32
C ALA A 35 9.89 10.50 -12.71
N ASP A 36 11.14 10.06 -12.79
CA ASP A 36 11.85 9.89 -14.07
C ASP A 36 11.24 8.75 -14.90
N ILE A 37 10.68 7.74 -14.25
CA ILE A 37 10.03 6.61 -14.92
C ILE A 37 8.70 6.32 -14.24
N HIS A 38 7.66 6.14 -15.05
CA HIS A 38 6.36 5.67 -14.58
C HIS A 38 6.11 4.24 -15.07
N VAL A 39 5.70 3.35 -14.17
CA VAL A 39 5.15 2.04 -14.56
C VAL A 39 3.64 2.09 -14.41
N VAL A 40 2.94 1.99 -15.52
CA VAL A 40 1.48 2.09 -15.55
C VAL A 40 0.82 0.80 -15.98
N ILE A 41 -0.31 0.45 -15.38
CA ILE A 41 -1.15 -0.67 -15.80
C ILE A 41 -2.24 -0.13 -16.71
N GLY A 42 -2.30 -0.64 -17.95
CA GLY A 42 -3.33 -0.32 -18.94
C GLY A 42 -4.19 -1.52 -19.29
N VAL A 43 -5.40 -1.26 -19.76
CA VAL A 43 -6.35 -2.25 -20.26
C VAL A 43 -6.05 -2.46 -21.74
N VAL A 44 -5.60 -3.65 -22.09
CA VAL A 44 -5.30 -4.07 -23.48
C VAL A 44 -6.46 -4.87 -24.10
N ASP A 45 -7.28 -5.48 -23.24
CA ASP A 45 -8.48 -6.22 -23.64
C ASP A 45 -9.58 -6.02 -22.56
N PRO A 46 -10.57 -5.16 -22.82
CA PRO A 46 -11.62 -4.88 -21.85
C PRO A 46 -12.54 -6.07 -21.57
N ASP A 47 -12.71 -6.99 -22.52
CA ASP A 47 -13.62 -8.12 -22.40
C ASP A 47 -13.12 -9.17 -21.40
N LEU A 48 -11.83 -9.17 -21.12
CA LEU A 48 -11.19 -10.07 -20.16
C LEU A 48 -11.13 -9.50 -18.71
N GLY A 49 -11.72 -8.34 -18.46
CA GLY A 49 -11.72 -7.69 -17.15
C GLY A 49 -10.31 -7.54 -16.58
N SER A 50 -10.10 -7.92 -15.31
CA SER A 50 -8.79 -7.81 -14.69
C SER A 50 -7.68 -8.64 -15.36
N LYS A 51 -8.02 -9.64 -16.14
CA LYS A 51 -7.06 -10.48 -16.88
C LYS A 51 -6.59 -9.82 -18.19
N GLY A 52 -7.32 -8.81 -18.67
CA GLY A 52 -7.01 -8.03 -19.88
C GLY A 52 -6.06 -6.86 -19.65
N HIS A 53 -5.27 -6.85 -18.57
CA HIS A 53 -4.35 -5.76 -18.25
C HIS A 53 -2.91 -6.10 -18.61
N ALA A 54 -2.12 -5.06 -18.92
CA ALA A 54 -0.66 -5.16 -19.09
C ALA A 54 0.03 -3.97 -18.44
N SER A 55 1.32 -4.10 -18.15
CA SER A 55 2.14 -3.08 -17.51
C SER A 55 3.09 -2.47 -18.53
N PHE A 56 3.20 -1.14 -18.51
CA PHE A 56 4.01 -0.36 -19.45
C PHE A 56 4.99 0.52 -18.70
N VAL A 57 6.21 0.60 -19.19
CA VAL A 57 7.19 1.61 -18.77
C VAL A 57 6.98 2.85 -19.62
N VAL A 58 6.74 3.99 -18.97
CA VAL A 58 6.62 5.29 -19.62
C VAL A 58 7.85 6.12 -19.25
N PRO A 59 8.74 6.41 -20.22
CA PRO A 59 9.95 7.22 -20.00
C PRO A 59 9.62 8.65 -19.58
N PRO A 60 10.59 9.39 -19.03
CA PRO A 60 10.40 10.80 -18.69
C PRO A 60 10.20 11.64 -19.96
N ASN A 61 9.49 12.74 -19.80
CA ASN A 61 9.24 13.70 -20.88
C ASN A 61 8.56 13.10 -22.12
N THR A 62 7.89 11.94 -21.99
CA THR A 62 7.09 11.39 -23.09
C THR A 62 5.93 12.35 -23.41
N PRO A 63 5.75 12.76 -24.67
CA PRO A 63 4.65 13.65 -25.07
C PRO A 63 3.30 13.10 -24.62
N GLY A 64 2.45 13.96 -24.04
CA GLY A 64 1.15 13.57 -23.47
C GLY A 64 1.19 13.08 -22.02
N LEU A 65 2.38 12.82 -21.45
CA LEU A 65 2.53 12.52 -20.03
C LEU A 65 2.57 13.82 -19.22
N SER A 66 1.68 13.96 -18.24
CA SER A 66 1.65 15.14 -17.37
C SER A 66 1.18 14.79 -15.96
N GLN A 67 1.47 15.68 -15.02
CA GLN A 67 0.91 15.63 -13.68
C GLN A 67 -0.48 16.27 -13.68
N GLY A 68 -1.46 15.55 -13.11
CA GLY A 68 -2.77 16.12 -12.79
C GLY A 68 -2.81 16.72 -11.38
N GLN A 69 -3.89 16.50 -10.65
CA GLN A 69 -4.07 17.03 -9.31
C GLN A 69 -3.02 16.50 -8.33
N LYS A 70 -2.31 17.41 -7.65
CA LYS A 70 -1.51 17.07 -6.45
C LYS A 70 -2.41 17.08 -5.22
N TYR A 71 -2.45 15.98 -4.48
CA TYR A 71 -3.35 15.84 -3.34
C TYR A 71 -2.83 16.51 -2.07
N LYS A 72 -3.72 17.22 -1.36
CA LYS A 72 -3.49 17.70 0.01
C LYS A 72 -3.90 16.60 0.98
N LYS A 73 -2.95 15.93 1.59
CA LYS A 73 -3.19 14.72 2.37
C LYS A 73 -3.32 15.01 3.87
N HIS A 74 -3.99 14.11 4.58
CA HIS A 74 -4.13 14.11 6.03
C HIS A 74 -2.78 13.90 6.73
N GLY A 75 -2.05 12.85 6.35
CA GLY A 75 -0.71 12.48 6.82
C GLY A 75 0.23 12.16 5.68
N ILE A 76 1.45 11.75 6.00
CA ILE A 76 2.57 11.51 5.07
C ILE A 76 2.69 12.67 4.05
N ARG A 77 2.61 13.90 4.55
CA ARG A 77 2.49 15.11 3.71
C ARG A 77 3.78 15.44 2.97
N ALA A 78 4.91 14.94 3.44
CA ALA A 78 6.21 15.08 2.77
C ALA A 78 6.33 14.18 1.53
N SER A 79 5.54 13.10 1.44
CA SER A 79 5.50 12.25 0.25
C SER A 79 4.65 12.90 -0.84
N HIS A 80 5.23 13.15 -2.01
CA HIS A 80 4.48 13.66 -3.16
C HIS A 80 3.49 12.60 -3.66
N THR A 81 2.23 12.98 -3.81
CA THR A 81 1.16 12.11 -4.31
C THR A 81 0.28 12.91 -5.26
N ALA A 82 0.17 12.47 -6.51
CA ALA A 82 -0.58 13.18 -7.53
C ALA A 82 -1.27 12.22 -8.51
N GLU A 83 -2.05 12.78 -9.41
CA GLU A 83 -2.52 12.09 -10.61
C GLU A 83 -1.42 12.07 -11.66
N VAL A 84 -1.44 11.02 -12.47
CA VAL A 84 -0.65 10.92 -13.70
C VAL A 84 -1.64 10.84 -14.86
N VAL A 85 -1.59 11.84 -15.72
CA VAL A 85 -2.44 11.96 -16.90
C VAL A 85 -1.66 11.47 -18.12
N LEU A 86 -2.27 10.58 -18.88
CA LEU A 86 -1.75 10.08 -20.15
C LEU A 86 -2.76 10.48 -21.24
N ASP A 87 -2.38 11.44 -22.06
CA ASP A 87 -3.18 11.91 -23.21
C ASP A 87 -2.46 11.52 -24.51
N ASN A 88 -2.94 10.46 -25.14
CA ASN A 88 -2.33 9.89 -26.35
C ASN A 88 -0.81 9.64 -26.21
N VAL A 89 -0.39 9.19 -25.01
CA VAL A 89 1.00 8.86 -24.72
C VAL A 89 1.43 7.67 -25.56
N LYS A 90 2.44 7.87 -26.40
CA LYS A 90 2.98 6.85 -27.29
C LYS A 90 4.27 6.30 -26.72
N VAL A 91 4.35 4.96 -26.63
CA VAL A 91 5.55 4.26 -26.19
C VAL A 91 5.87 3.10 -27.13
N PRO A 92 7.15 2.85 -27.46
CA PRO A 92 7.57 1.72 -28.27
C PRO A 92 7.12 0.38 -27.70
N GLY A 93 6.96 -0.65 -28.55
CA GLY A 93 6.58 -2.00 -28.14
C GLY A 93 7.43 -2.58 -27.01
N ARG A 94 8.74 -2.28 -27.01
CA ARG A 94 9.68 -2.69 -25.94
C ARG A 94 9.35 -2.15 -24.54
N CYS A 95 8.51 -1.11 -24.44
CA CYS A 95 8.06 -0.56 -23.16
C CYS A 95 6.97 -1.42 -22.49
N LEU A 96 6.42 -2.40 -23.17
CA LEU A 96 5.55 -3.41 -22.58
C LEU A 96 6.37 -4.38 -21.72
N LEU A 97 6.09 -4.45 -20.43
CA LEU A 97 6.76 -5.38 -19.54
C LEU A 97 6.36 -6.84 -19.87
N GLY A 98 7.36 -7.65 -20.10
CA GLY A 98 7.20 -9.06 -20.46
C GLY A 98 7.14 -9.33 -21.97
N GLY A 99 6.97 -8.29 -22.80
CA GLY A 99 6.96 -8.39 -24.26
C GLY A 99 5.60 -8.80 -24.85
N LYS A 100 5.41 -8.45 -26.14
CA LYS A 100 4.14 -8.63 -26.84
C LYS A 100 3.76 -10.11 -27.01
N GLU A 101 4.70 -10.95 -27.38
CA GLU A 101 4.50 -12.39 -27.58
C GLU A 101 3.91 -13.07 -26.33
N LYS A 102 4.52 -12.84 -25.16
CA LYS A 102 4.02 -13.39 -23.88
C LYS A 102 2.66 -12.81 -23.48
N LEU A 103 2.40 -11.55 -23.81
CA LEU A 103 1.09 -10.95 -23.61
C LEU A 103 0.03 -11.67 -24.43
N ASP A 104 0.28 -11.86 -25.73
CA ASP A 104 -0.66 -12.51 -26.65
C ASP A 104 -0.94 -13.96 -26.25
N GLU A 105 0.10 -14.73 -25.93
CA GLU A 105 -0.06 -16.09 -25.41
C GLU A 105 -0.93 -16.12 -24.13
N ARG A 106 -0.72 -15.16 -23.22
CA ARG A 106 -1.49 -15.07 -21.99
C ARG A 106 -2.95 -14.75 -22.26
N LEU A 107 -3.22 -13.76 -23.12
CA LEU A 107 -4.58 -13.39 -23.51
C LEU A 107 -5.31 -14.54 -24.21
N ALA A 108 -4.64 -15.23 -25.13
CA ALA A 108 -5.19 -16.40 -25.82
C ALA A 108 -5.58 -17.50 -24.81
N ARG A 109 -4.70 -17.86 -23.88
CA ARG A 109 -5.00 -18.85 -22.82
C ARG A 109 -6.22 -18.47 -21.98
N VAL A 110 -6.36 -17.17 -21.66
CA VAL A 110 -7.50 -16.69 -20.88
C VAL A 110 -8.79 -16.79 -21.67
N ARG A 111 -8.78 -16.46 -22.98
CA ARG A 111 -9.93 -16.60 -23.88
C ARG A 111 -10.37 -18.05 -24.01
N ASP A 112 -9.42 -19.00 -24.01
CA ASP A 112 -9.67 -20.45 -24.02
C ASP A 112 -10.20 -20.98 -22.65
N GLY A 113 -10.50 -20.13 -21.69
CA GLY A 113 -11.02 -20.53 -20.37
C GLY A 113 -9.98 -21.18 -19.45
N LYS A 114 -8.71 -21.24 -19.86
CA LYS A 114 -7.64 -21.81 -19.02
C LYS A 114 -7.31 -20.88 -17.86
N LYS A 115 -7.07 -21.45 -16.65
CA LYS A 115 -6.62 -20.68 -15.50
C LYS A 115 -5.28 -20.00 -15.86
N GLY A 116 -5.29 -18.69 -16.02
CA GLY A 116 -4.06 -17.90 -16.12
C GLY A 116 -3.39 -17.79 -14.74
N ASN A 117 -2.07 -17.67 -14.72
CA ASN A 117 -1.34 -17.30 -13.52
C ASN A 117 -1.86 -15.94 -13.01
N ALA A 118 -1.90 -15.76 -11.68
CA ALA A 118 -2.21 -14.45 -11.09
C ALA A 118 -1.34 -13.37 -11.74
N GLN A 119 -1.92 -12.21 -12.01
CA GLN A 119 -1.19 -11.11 -12.64
C GLN A 119 0.11 -10.85 -11.85
N ALA A 120 1.21 -10.63 -12.54
CA ALA A 120 2.50 -10.33 -11.92
C ALA A 120 2.40 -9.17 -10.90
N ALA A 121 1.55 -8.18 -11.17
CA ALA A 121 1.25 -7.08 -10.25
C ALA A 121 0.66 -7.57 -8.91
N MET A 122 -0.25 -8.54 -8.91
CA MET A 122 -0.86 -9.07 -7.67
C MET A 122 0.15 -9.87 -6.84
N GLN A 123 1.06 -10.60 -7.48
CA GLN A 123 2.15 -11.31 -6.80
C GLN A 123 3.14 -10.31 -6.19
N THR A 124 3.43 -9.22 -6.90
CA THR A 124 4.28 -8.13 -6.39
C THR A 124 3.66 -7.50 -5.15
N PHE A 125 2.37 -7.19 -5.15
CA PHE A 125 1.69 -6.62 -3.97
C PHE A 125 1.78 -7.53 -2.74
N GLU A 126 1.59 -8.85 -2.89
CA GLU A 126 1.73 -9.76 -1.75
C GLU A 126 3.16 -9.76 -1.18
N ALA A 127 4.16 -9.65 -2.05
CA ALA A 127 5.56 -9.62 -1.65
C ALA A 127 5.99 -8.28 -0.99
N THR A 128 5.34 -7.15 -1.34
CA THR A 128 5.67 -5.82 -0.78
C THR A 128 4.95 -5.50 0.53
N ARG A 129 3.84 -6.15 0.84
CA ARG A 129 3.06 -5.93 2.06
C ARG A 129 3.84 -6.03 3.38
N PRO A 130 4.78 -6.98 3.57
CA PRO A 130 5.61 -7.00 4.76
C PRO A 130 6.45 -5.73 4.96
N ALA A 131 6.92 -5.09 3.87
CA ALA A 131 7.65 -3.82 3.95
C ALA A 131 6.72 -2.67 4.40
N VAL A 132 5.48 -2.63 3.92
CA VAL A 132 4.46 -1.68 4.38
C VAL A 132 4.12 -1.91 5.85
N ALA A 133 4.02 -3.17 6.29
CA ALA A 133 3.84 -3.49 7.70
C ALA A 133 5.00 -3.00 8.57
N ALA A 134 6.24 -3.11 8.10
CA ALA A 134 7.42 -2.60 8.79
C ALA A 134 7.40 -1.07 8.94
N GLN A 135 6.92 -0.32 7.93
CA GLN A 135 6.73 1.13 8.02
C GLN A 135 5.72 1.49 9.14
N ALA A 136 4.58 0.81 9.17
CA ALA A 136 3.54 1.01 10.18
C ALA A 136 4.07 0.75 11.60
N ILE A 137 4.83 -0.35 11.78
CA ILE A 137 5.47 -0.69 13.05
C ILE A 137 6.48 0.39 13.46
N GLY A 138 7.22 0.96 12.50
CA GLY A 138 8.17 2.05 12.77
C GLY A 138 7.49 3.27 13.38
N VAL A 139 6.35 3.67 12.83
CA VAL A 139 5.54 4.80 13.35
C VAL A 139 4.96 4.45 14.74
N ALA A 140 4.40 3.25 14.91
CA ALA A 140 3.88 2.79 16.19
C ALA A 140 4.96 2.79 17.28
N ARG A 141 6.15 2.27 16.96
CA ARG A 141 7.29 2.22 17.87
C ARG A 141 7.71 3.63 18.31
N ALA A 142 7.85 4.56 17.37
CA ALA A 142 8.22 5.93 17.68
C ALA A 142 7.22 6.59 18.66
N ALA A 143 5.93 6.39 18.42
CA ALA A 143 4.87 6.92 19.29
C ALA A 143 4.88 6.27 20.68
N TYR A 144 5.09 4.97 20.76
CA TYR A 144 5.24 4.23 22.01
C TYR A 144 6.45 4.71 22.82
N GLU A 145 7.65 4.71 22.24
CA GLU A 145 8.88 5.11 22.91
C GLU A 145 8.79 6.54 23.43
N TYR A 146 8.26 7.46 22.63
CA TYR A 146 8.07 8.86 23.03
C TYR A 146 7.08 9.00 24.19
N SER A 147 5.93 8.33 24.13
CA SER A 147 4.92 8.41 25.19
C SER A 147 5.38 7.73 26.49
N LEU A 148 6.20 6.68 26.40
CA LEU A 148 6.82 6.02 27.55
C LEU A 148 7.75 7.00 28.30
N GLU A 149 8.66 7.68 27.61
CA GLU A 149 9.56 8.65 28.23
C GLU A 149 8.79 9.85 28.80
N TYR A 150 7.82 10.39 28.05
CA TYR A 150 6.94 11.42 28.55
C TYR A 150 6.21 11.00 29.85
N ALA A 151 5.70 9.78 29.92
CA ALA A 151 4.98 9.28 31.10
C ALA A 151 5.88 9.11 32.34
N LYS A 152 7.19 8.89 32.16
CA LYS A 152 8.18 8.84 33.26
C LYS A 152 8.50 10.24 33.81
N GLU A 153 8.48 11.24 32.93
CA GLU A 153 8.89 12.62 33.30
C GLU A 153 7.71 13.46 33.75
N ARG A 154 6.54 13.29 33.15
CA ARG A 154 5.34 14.09 33.47
C ARG A 154 4.77 13.70 34.81
N HIS A 155 4.62 14.69 35.70
CA HIS A 155 4.02 14.53 37.03
C HIS A 155 2.55 15.01 37.04
N ALA A 156 1.69 14.22 37.66
CA ALA A 156 0.33 14.56 38.07
C ALA A 156 -0.06 13.72 39.29
N PHE A 157 -0.93 14.24 40.15
CA PHE A 157 -1.30 13.57 41.39
C PHE A 157 -0.10 13.28 42.32
N GLY A 158 0.92 14.17 42.29
CA GLY A 158 2.12 14.08 43.14
C GLY A 158 3.16 13.03 42.70
N ARG A 159 3.04 12.41 41.52
CA ARG A 159 3.94 11.35 41.02
C ARG A 159 4.04 11.33 39.50
N PRO A 160 5.05 10.67 38.92
CA PRO A 160 5.08 10.41 37.49
C PRO A 160 3.81 9.70 37.01
N ILE A 161 3.25 10.12 35.88
CA ILE A 161 1.95 9.57 35.42
C ILE A 161 2.01 8.10 35.08
N ILE A 162 3.18 7.53 34.74
CA ILE A 162 3.38 6.09 34.51
C ILE A 162 2.99 5.24 35.74
N GLN A 163 3.05 5.81 36.96
CA GLN A 163 2.66 5.10 38.19
C GLN A 163 1.13 4.96 38.33
N ASN A 164 0.34 5.55 37.44
CA ASN A 164 -1.10 5.33 37.37
C ASN A 164 -1.38 4.10 36.53
N GLN A 165 -2.09 3.11 37.06
CA GLN A 165 -2.33 1.81 36.41
C GLN A 165 -2.88 1.94 34.99
N SER A 166 -3.82 2.86 34.75
CA SER A 166 -4.40 3.01 33.40
C SER A 166 -3.36 3.45 32.35
N ILE A 167 -2.41 4.30 32.73
CA ILE A 167 -1.30 4.72 31.85
C ILE A 167 -0.34 3.55 31.65
N ALA A 168 0.04 2.86 32.72
CA ALA A 168 0.94 1.71 32.66
C ALA A 168 0.35 0.58 31.80
N PHE A 169 -0.96 0.31 31.90
CA PHE A 169 -1.64 -0.71 31.12
C PHE A 169 -1.72 -0.34 29.63
N MET A 170 -2.01 0.92 29.29
CA MET A 170 -1.93 1.38 27.91
C MET A 170 -0.54 1.14 27.31
N LEU A 171 0.53 1.48 28.03
CA LEU A 171 1.90 1.27 27.56
C LEU A 171 2.25 -0.22 27.43
N ALA A 172 1.78 -1.06 28.34
CA ALA A 172 1.98 -2.52 28.26
C ALA A 172 1.30 -3.12 27.03
N ASP A 173 0.05 -2.71 26.75
CA ASP A 173 -0.69 -3.14 25.56
C ASP A 173 0.00 -2.68 24.28
N MET A 174 0.43 -1.40 24.22
CA MET A 174 1.17 -0.86 23.07
C MET A 174 2.44 -1.66 22.78
N ALA A 175 3.23 -1.96 23.80
CA ALA A 175 4.46 -2.75 23.67
C ALA A 175 4.18 -4.16 23.13
N THR A 176 3.19 -4.84 23.71
CA THR A 176 2.78 -6.19 23.35
C THR A 176 2.29 -6.25 21.90
N GLU A 177 1.43 -5.32 21.51
CA GLU A 177 0.88 -5.24 20.16
C GLU A 177 1.96 -4.97 19.10
N ILE A 178 2.92 -4.09 19.40
CA ILE A 178 4.06 -3.80 18.52
C ILE A 178 4.92 -5.05 18.33
N ASP A 179 5.24 -5.77 19.42
CA ASP A 179 6.11 -6.93 19.36
C ASP A 179 5.45 -8.11 18.63
N ALA A 180 4.20 -8.43 18.95
CA ALA A 180 3.42 -9.45 18.24
C ALA A 180 3.33 -9.14 16.73
N THR A 181 3.12 -7.87 16.37
CA THR A 181 3.03 -7.44 14.97
C THR A 181 4.38 -7.53 14.26
N ARG A 182 5.47 -7.24 14.96
CA ARG A 182 6.84 -7.40 14.45
C ARG A 182 7.14 -8.86 14.13
N MET A 183 6.80 -9.79 15.02
CA MET A 183 6.98 -11.22 14.80
C MET A 183 6.17 -11.70 13.58
N LEU A 184 4.92 -11.28 13.45
CA LEU A 184 4.08 -11.60 12.29
C LEU A 184 4.69 -11.06 10.99
N THR A 185 5.25 -9.84 11.02
CA THR A 185 5.88 -9.21 9.86
C THR A 185 7.17 -9.93 9.46
N TRP A 186 8.01 -10.30 10.42
CA TRP A 186 9.22 -11.08 10.15
C TRP A 186 8.89 -12.45 9.58
N ARG A 187 7.88 -13.13 10.14
CA ARG A 187 7.39 -14.40 9.58
C ARG A 187 6.94 -14.24 8.14
N ALA A 188 6.16 -13.20 7.83
CA ALA A 188 5.71 -12.93 6.47
C ALA A 188 6.88 -12.62 5.52
N ALA A 189 7.84 -11.80 5.93
CA ALA A 189 9.03 -11.50 5.13
C ALA A 189 9.88 -12.76 4.85
N TRP A 190 10.08 -13.62 5.86
CA TRP A 190 10.80 -14.87 5.72
C TRP A 190 10.12 -15.84 4.75
N LEU A 191 8.78 -16.01 4.85
CA LEU A 191 7.99 -16.82 3.93
C LEU A 191 8.01 -16.24 2.50
N GLY A 192 7.93 -14.93 2.38
CA GLY A 192 8.01 -14.23 1.09
C GLY A 192 9.35 -14.44 0.39
N LYS A 193 10.46 -14.36 1.11
CA LYS A 193 11.79 -14.68 0.57
C LYS A 193 11.86 -16.10 0.01
N GLN A 194 11.17 -17.05 0.62
CA GLN A 194 11.12 -18.44 0.17
C GLN A 194 10.02 -18.72 -0.86
N ARG A 195 9.19 -17.71 -1.24
CA ARG A 195 8.00 -17.88 -2.09
C ARG A 195 7.02 -18.92 -1.56
N LYS A 196 6.85 -18.97 -0.23
CA LYS A 196 6.04 -19.96 0.48
C LYS A 196 4.80 -19.39 1.19
N PHE A 197 4.24 -18.29 0.71
CA PHE A 197 2.94 -17.83 1.20
C PHE A 197 1.87 -18.89 0.96
N LYS A 198 1.12 -19.25 2.00
CA LYS A 198 0.02 -20.22 1.92
C LYS A 198 -1.31 -19.58 2.23
N ASN A 199 -1.33 -18.73 3.26
CA ASN A 199 -2.55 -18.15 3.83
C ASN A 199 -2.58 -16.63 3.73
N ALA A 200 -1.93 -16.06 2.73
CA ALA A 200 -1.81 -14.61 2.55
C ALA A 200 -1.10 -13.91 3.74
N GLU A 201 0.03 -14.45 4.18
CA GLU A 201 0.76 -13.97 5.36
C GLU A 201 1.26 -12.52 5.19
N GLY A 202 1.58 -12.08 3.97
CA GLY A 202 1.87 -10.68 3.68
C GLY A 202 0.66 -9.78 3.98
N SER A 203 -0.53 -10.22 3.58
CA SER A 203 -1.79 -9.54 3.88
C SER A 203 -2.09 -9.52 5.38
N MET A 204 -1.83 -10.62 6.10
CA MET A 204 -1.99 -10.68 7.57
C MET A 204 -1.09 -9.67 8.27
N ALA A 205 0.18 -9.59 7.87
CA ALA A 205 1.13 -8.64 8.43
C ALA A 205 0.67 -7.19 8.21
N LYS A 206 0.27 -6.85 6.98
CA LYS A 206 -0.20 -5.50 6.61
C LYS A 206 -1.48 -5.11 7.35
N LEU A 207 -2.45 -6.01 7.43
CA LEU A 207 -3.70 -5.80 8.15
C LEU A 207 -3.46 -5.51 9.63
N LYS A 208 -2.68 -6.36 10.30
CA LYS A 208 -2.39 -6.19 11.73
C LYS A 208 -1.59 -4.92 11.98
N ALA A 209 -0.58 -4.64 11.16
CA ALA A 209 0.29 -3.49 11.34
C ALA A 209 -0.42 -2.15 11.17
N GLY A 210 -1.34 -2.01 10.19
CA GLY A 210 -2.14 -0.81 10.04
C GLY A 210 -3.01 -0.51 11.26
N ARG A 211 -3.72 -1.54 11.76
CA ARG A 211 -4.54 -1.44 12.98
C ARG A 211 -3.71 -1.04 14.19
N VAL A 212 -2.57 -1.69 14.39
CA VAL A 212 -1.69 -1.43 15.54
C VAL A 212 -1.10 -0.02 15.46
N ALA A 213 -0.66 0.43 14.28
CA ALA A 213 -0.13 1.77 14.13
C ALA A 213 -1.16 2.85 14.49
N THR A 214 -2.39 2.71 14.02
CA THR A 214 -3.48 3.64 14.35
C THR A 214 -3.81 3.60 15.85
N HIS A 215 -3.93 2.41 16.43
CA HIS A 215 -4.23 2.25 17.85
C HIS A 215 -3.13 2.82 18.76
N VAL A 216 -1.87 2.46 18.50
CA VAL A 216 -0.74 2.91 19.32
C VAL A 216 -0.54 4.42 19.26
N THR A 217 -0.67 5.02 18.08
CA THR A 217 -0.53 6.47 17.91
C THR A 217 -1.68 7.24 18.56
N GLU A 218 -2.90 6.70 18.55
CA GLU A 218 -4.04 7.25 19.29
C GLU A 218 -3.78 7.20 20.79
N ARG A 219 -3.30 6.07 21.32
CA ARG A 219 -2.95 5.92 22.74
C ARG A 219 -1.81 6.85 23.16
N ALA A 220 -0.84 7.09 22.29
CA ALA A 220 0.21 8.05 22.54
C ALA A 220 -0.33 9.49 22.72
N ILE A 221 -1.27 9.92 21.89
CA ILE A 221 -1.99 11.21 22.07
C ILE A 221 -2.70 11.21 23.41
N GLN A 222 -3.42 10.15 23.76
CA GLN A 222 -4.16 10.05 25.00
C GLN A 222 -3.25 10.14 26.23
N ILE A 223 -2.09 9.48 26.23
CA ILE A 223 -1.10 9.53 27.32
C ILE A 223 -0.54 10.95 27.51
N LEU A 224 -0.28 11.67 26.43
CA LEU A 224 0.19 13.05 26.49
C LEU A 224 -0.92 14.06 26.86
N GLY A 225 -2.19 13.66 26.76
CA GLY A 225 -3.35 14.52 27.04
C GLY A 225 -3.39 15.75 26.13
N GLY A 226 -3.65 16.93 26.69
CA GLY A 226 -3.73 18.18 25.91
C GLY A 226 -2.48 18.47 25.08
N TYR A 227 -1.30 18.15 25.57
CA TYR A 227 -0.05 18.30 24.82
C TYR A 227 0.02 17.35 23.60
N GLY A 228 -0.54 16.15 23.71
CA GLY A 228 -0.61 15.22 22.57
C GLY A 228 -1.52 15.68 21.43
N TYR A 229 -2.44 16.62 21.73
CA TYR A 229 -3.36 17.18 20.74
C TYR A 229 -2.81 18.43 20.03
N THR A 230 -1.67 18.94 20.48
CA THR A 230 -1.03 20.13 19.90
C THR A 230 0.07 19.74 18.90
N ARG A 231 0.44 20.67 18.01
CA ARG A 231 1.48 20.43 16.99
C ARG A 231 2.91 20.59 17.48
N GLU A 232 3.09 21.03 18.72
CA GLU A 232 4.39 21.14 19.38
C GLU A 232 4.96 19.77 19.74
N TYR A 233 4.11 18.75 19.84
CA TYR A 233 4.48 17.37 20.13
C TYR A 233 4.27 16.48 18.89
N PRO A 234 5.15 15.50 18.62
CA PRO A 234 5.13 14.77 17.37
C PRO A 234 4.01 13.73 17.25
N VAL A 235 3.36 13.34 18.33
CA VAL A 235 2.41 12.21 18.36
C VAL A 235 1.17 12.46 17.52
N GLU A 236 0.67 13.72 17.42
CA GLU A 236 -0.45 14.07 16.57
C GLU A 236 -0.12 13.86 15.08
N ARG A 237 1.12 14.21 14.67
CA ARG A 237 1.60 13.99 13.30
C ARG A 237 1.72 12.50 13.00
N TRP A 238 2.30 11.73 13.91
CA TRP A 238 2.44 10.29 13.74
C TRP A 238 1.08 9.59 13.66
N HIS A 239 0.07 10.07 14.39
CA HIS A 239 -1.29 9.54 14.27
C HIS A 239 -1.89 9.82 12.89
N ARG A 240 -1.72 11.03 12.34
CA ARG A 240 -2.14 11.34 10.97
C ARG A 240 -1.38 10.49 9.93
N ASP A 241 -0.09 10.28 10.14
CA ASP A 241 0.75 9.47 9.26
C ASP A 241 0.40 7.97 9.36
N ALA A 242 0.04 7.48 10.55
CA ALA A 242 -0.34 6.09 10.76
C ALA A 242 -1.58 5.67 9.96
N LYS A 243 -2.57 6.56 9.82
CA LYS A 243 -3.87 6.24 9.22
C LYS A 243 -3.79 5.72 7.79
N ILE A 244 -2.81 6.14 7.01
CA ILE A 244 -2.68 5.70 5.63
C ILE A 244 -2.38 4.20 5.51
N HIS A 245 -1.76 3.60 6.53
CA HIS A 245 -1.41 2.17 6.51
C HIS A 245 -2.63 1.24 6.52
N ASP A 246 -3.82 1.74 6.87
CA ASP A 246 -5.07 1.01 6.70
C ASP A 246 -5.62 1.07 5.27
N ILE A 247 -5.15 2.02 4.45
CA ILE A 247 -5.79 2.39 3.18
C ILE A 247 -4.94 1.99 1.97
N PHE A 248 -3.69 2.48 1.89
CA PHE A 248 -2.85 2.23 0.72
C PHE A 248 -2.32 0.79 0.66
N GLU A 249 -1.78 0.39 -0.49
CA GLU A 249 -1.30 -0.99 -0.75
C GLU A 249 -2.37 -2.07 -0.52
N GLY A 250 -3.62 -1.69 -0.71
CA GLY A 250 -4.82 -2.48 -0.45
C GLY A 250 -5.43 -2.18 0.91
N THR A 251 -6.69 -1.72 0.91
CA THR A 251 -7.40 -1.38 2.14
C THR A 251 -7.45 -2.55 3.13
N GLU A 252 -7.73 -2.24 4.39
CA GLU A 252 -7.98 -3.27 5.43
C GLU A 252 -8.96 -4.32 4.95
N GLN A 253 -10.08 -3.92 4.35
CA GLN A 253 -11.13 -4.81 3.83
C GLN A 253 -10.61 -5.71 2.70
N ILE A 254 -9.75 -5.16 1.82
CA ILE A 254 -9.10 -5.97 0.77
C ILE A 254 -8.14 -7.00 1.39
N GLN A 255 -7.38 -6.63 2.44
CA GLN A 255 -6.55 -7.62 3.14
C GLN A 255 -7.40 -8.72 3.76
N GLN A 256 -8.50 -8.38 4.44
CA GLN A 256 -9.43 -9.35 5.00
C GLN A 256 -10.01 -10.28 3.93
N LEU A 257 -10.41 -9.73 2.79
CA LEU A 257 -10.92 -10.51 1.65
C LEU A 257 -9.86 -11.48 1.11
N VAL A 258 -8.62 -11.02 0.93
CA VAL A 258 -7.50 -11.87 0.44
C VAL A 258 -7.20 -12.99 1.43
N ILE A 259 -7.15 -12.69 2.73
CA ILE A 259 -6.92 -13.68 3.79
C ILE A 259 -8.06 -14.70 3.81
N SER A 260 -9.31 -14.24 3.82
CA SER A 260 -10.48 -15.12 3.88
C SER A 260 -10.53 -16.10 2.71
N ARG A 261 -10.21 -15.63 1.50
CA ARG A 261 -10.11 -16.49 0.32
C ARG A 261 -8.97 -17.50 0.44
N ALA A 262 -7.83 -17.09 0.98
CA ALA A 262 -6.67 -17.97 1.12
C ALA A 262 -6.90 -19.09 2.13
N ILE A 263 -7.51 -18.79 3.29
CA ILE A 263 -7.73 -19.78 4.36
C ILE A 263 -8.92 -20.70 4.08
N SER A 264 -9.94 -20.22 3.35
CA SER A 264 -11.14 -21.01 3.04
C SER A 264 -11.01 -21.80 1.74
N GLY A 265 -10.14 -21.39 0.82
CA GLY A 265 -10.08 -21.91 -0.55
C GLY A 265 -11.31 -21.55 -1.39
N MET A 266 -12.23 -20.72 -0.86
CA MET A 266 -13.50 -20.37 -1.50
C MET A 266 -13.46 -18.97 -2.12
N ARG A 267 -14.27 -18.76 -3.16
CA ARG A 267 -14.53 -17.42 -3.69
C ARG A 267 -15.45 -16.67 -2.73
N ILE A 268 -14.98 -15.53 -2.24
CA ILE A 268 -15.76 -14.62 -1.38
C ILE A 268 -15.89 -13.30 -2.16
N GLU A 269 -17.09 -12.79 -2.29
CA GLU A 269 -17.42 -11.54 -3.01
C GLU A 269 -17.59 -10.37 -2.05
#